data_d2cd1a1ddd02d73c4f31d092f7d4e765
#
_entry.id   d2cd1a1ddd02d73c4f31d092f7d4e765
#
_cell.length_a   1.000
_cell.length_b   1.000
_cell.length_c   1.000
_cell.angle_alpha   90.00
_cell.angle_beta   90.00
_cell.angle_gamma   90.00
#
_symmetry.space_group_name_H-M   'P 1'
#
loop_
_entity.id
_entity.type
_entity.pdbx_description
1 polymer ?
#
loop_
_entity_poly.entity_id
_entity_poly.type
_entity_poly.pdbx_seq_one_letter_code
_entity_poly.pdbx_strand_id
1 'polypeptide(L)'
;MPDVARIYRSLYRIRRVEEEIARVYPTDVIKSPVHLSIGQESVSVGLCEALQPDDAAFGTYRSHALYLAKGGDLRAMIAELYGKATGCAKGKGGSMHLIDTAAGVFGTSAVVGTTIPHAVGYAYAVRLRREPRVVLCVFGDGAADEGVFYESLNFAALKQLPVLFACENNGYAIHTHQRQRQRLPEICARAAALGIPSQRIDDGDVFAIAARARAAAEEMRGGDAGPFLLECRTYRWKEHVGPGEDYALGYRDRSEAEPWIANDQVPRVAAQLDAVERSRIESAVEAEIADAFAFAASSPFPGPDELMRDVYREAR
;
A
#
# COMPACT_ATOMS: atom_id res chain seq x y z
N MET A 1 23.01 6.86 -4.53
CA MET A 1 22.28 5.99 -5.48
C MET A 1 21.31 5.15 -4.67
N PRO A 2 20.15 4.76 -5.21
CA PRO A 2 19.24 3.86 -4.51
C PRO A 2 19.91 2.51 -4.26
N ASP A 3 19.61 1.90 -3.13
CA ASP A 3 20.10 0.56 -2.77
C ASP A 3 19.28 -0.49 -3.55
N VAL A 4 19.85 -0.99 -4.64
CA VAL A 4 19.20 -1.95 -5.54
C VAL A 4 18.87 -3.25 -4.83
N ALA A 5 19.75 -3.73 -3.94
CA ALA A 5 19.55 -4.98 -3.21
C ALA A 5 18.36 -4.87 -2.23
N ARG A 6 18.24 -3.72 -1.54
CA ARG A 6 17.12 -3.44 -0.63
C ARG A 6 15.79 -3.33 -1.40
N ILE A 7 15.79 -2.62 -2.52
CA ILE A 7 14.59 -2.48 -3.37
C ILE A 7 14.19 -3.85 -3.92
N TYR A 8 15.13 -4.64 -4.43
CA TYR A 8 14.86 -5.99 -4.89
C TYR A 8 14.27 -6.88 -3.79
N ARG A 9 14.91 -6.88 -2.60
CA ARG A 9 14.41 -7.65 -1.46
C ARG A 9 12.96 -7.29 -1.14
N SER A 10 12.62 -6.00 -1.12
CA SER A 10 11.25 -5.53 -0.84
C SER A 10 10.26 -5.98 -1.91
N LEU A 11 10.58 -5.82 -3.19
CA LEU A 11 9.75 -6.25 -4.31
C LEU A 11 9.53 -7.77 -4.29
N TYR A 12 10.61 -8.53 -4.18
CA TYR A 12 10.56 -9.99 -4.16
C TYR A 12 9.80 -10.51 -2.94
N ARG A 13 10.05 -9.96 -1.76
CA ARG A 13 9.34 -10.29 -0.52
C ARG A 13 7.82 -10.12 -0.68
N ILE A 14 7.37 -8.97 -1.19
CA ILE A 14 5.95 -8.71 -1.38
C ILE A 14 5.36 -9.70 -2.38
N ARG A 15 5.97 -9.87 -3.55
CA ARG A 15 5.52 -10.80 -4.56
C ARG A 15 5.37 -12.22 -4.01
N ARG A 16 6.37 -12.74 -3.32
CA ARG A 16 6.37 -14.10 -2.80
C ARG A 16 5.37 -14.29 -1.65
N VAL A 17 5.22 -13.31 -0.76
CA VAL A 17 4.19 -13.32 0.28
C VAL A 17 2.79 -13.38 -0.33
N GLU A 18 2.51 -12.55 -1.33
CA GLU A 18 1.21 -12.52 -2.01
C GLU A 18 0.93 -13.82 -2.80
N GLU A 19 1.94 -14.41 -3.41
CA GLU A 19 1.82 -15.71 -4.09
C GLU A 19 1.55 -16.84 -3.10
N GLU A 20 2.17 -16.81 -1.92
CA GLU A 20 1.93 -17.80 -0.87
C GLU A 20 0.53 -17.62 -0.26
N ILE A 21 0.07 -16.37 -0.06
CA ILE A 21 -1.33 -16.08 0.33
C ILE A 21 -2.28 -16.67 -0.73
N ALA A 22 -2.03 -16.42 -2.02
CA ALA A 22 -2.84 -16.96 -3.11
C ALA A 22 -2.89 -18.50 -3.10
N ARG A 23 -1.75 -19.15 -2.80
CA ARG A 23 -1.63 -20.61 -2.75
C ARG A 23 -2.45 -21.21 -1.60
N VAL A 24 -2.46 -20.58 -0.43
CA VAL A 24 -3.15 -21.12 0.75
C VAL A 24 -4.63 -20.70 0.81
N TYR A 25 -5.03 -19.64 0.16
CA TYR A 25 -6.39 -19.09 0.23
C TYR A 25 -7.49 -20.12 -0.07
N PRO A 26 -7.36 -21.02 -1.08
CA PRO A 26 -8.36 -22.04 -1.36
C PRO A 26 -8.53 -23.10 -0.24
N THR A 27 -7.61 -23.17 0.71
CA THR A 27 -7.74 -24.07 1.87
C THR A 27 -8.66 -23.53 2.98
N ASP A 28 -9.20 -22.33 2.78
CA ASP A 28 -10.11 -21.67 3.69
C ASP A 28 -9.52 -21.34 5.09
N VAL A 29 -8.20 -21.32 5.23
CA VAL A 29 -7.53 -20.89 6.47
C VAL A 29 -7.58 -19.38 6.65
N ILE A 30 -7.69 -18.61 5.57
CA ILE A 30 -7.88 -17.16 5.56
C ILE A 30 -9.35 -16.89 5.27
N LYS A 31 -10.07 -16.34 6.26
CA LYS A 31 -11.52 -16.12 6.18
C LYS A 31 -11.91 -14.76 5.61
N SER A 32 -11.03 -13.78 5.71
CA SER A 32 -11.30 -12.45 5.16
C SER A 32 -11.06 -12.41 3.65
N PRO A 33 -11.81 -11.57 2.90
CA PRO A 33 -11.49 -11.30 1.50
C PRO A 33 -10.07 -10.76 1.36
N VAL A 34 -9.30 -11.28 0.38
CA VAL A 34 -7.94 -10.82 0.09
C VAL A 34 -7.91 -9.99 -1.20
N HIS A 35 -7.12 -8.93 -1.20
CA HIS A 35 -6.91 -8.04 -2.35
C HIS A 35 -5.42 -8.00 -2.64
N LEU A 36 -4.97 -8.88 -3.52
CA LEU A 36 -3.54 -9.05 -3.78
C LEU A 36 -2.94 -7.87 -4.55
N SER A 37 -1.74 -7.47 -4.16
CA SER A 37 -0.99 -6.38 -4.78
C SER A 37 -0.09 -6.85 -5.94
N ILE A 38 -0.24 -8.09 -6.40
CA ILE A 38 0.58 -8.67 -7.49
C ILE A 38 0.44 -7.80 -8.76
N GLY A 39 1.58 -7.29 -9.24
CA GLY A 39 1.68 -6.35 -10.35
C GLY A 39 1.74 -4.88 -9.93
N GLN A 40 1.50 -4.56 -8.66
CA GLN A 40 1.50 -3.18 -8.11
C GLN A 40 2.60 -2.94 -7.06
N GLU A 41 3.46 -3.90 -6.78
CA GLU A 41 4.44 -3.88 -5.69
C GLU A 41 5.37 -2.66 -5.75
N SER A 42 5.72 -2.25 -6.97
CA SER A 42 6.66 -1.14 -7.21
C SER A 42 6.17 0.19 -6.65
N VAL A 43 4.85 0.41 -6.61
CA VAL A 43 4.28 1.65 -6.09
C VAL A 43 4.58 1.75 -4.60
N SER A 44 4.18 0.75 -3.82
CA SER A 44 4.42 0.75 -2.37
C SER A 44 5.91 0.74 -2.02
N VAL A 45 6.73 -0.03 -2.74
CA VAL A 45 8.19 -0.06 -2.51
C VAL A 45 8.82 1.29 -2.83
N GLY A 46 8.53 1.88 -3.99
CA GLY A 46 9.08 3.18 -4.37
C GLY A 46 8.69 4.30 -3.42
N LEU A 47 7.43 4.32 -2.97
CA LEU A 47 6.95 5.31 -2.01
C LEU A 47 7.63 5.16 -0.65
N CYS A 48 7.74 3.93 -0.12
CA CYS A 48 8.33 3.68 1.18
C CYS A 48 9.85 3.91 1.23
N GLU A 49 10.56 3.78 0.08
CA GLU A 49 11.98 4.15 -0.04
C GLU A 49 12.24 5.65 0.22
N ALA A 50 11.22 6.49 0.13
CA ALA A 50 11.30 7.92 0.40
C ALA A 50 11.01 8.28 1.86
N LEU A 51 10.44 7.37 2.62
CA LEU A 51 10.00 7.62 4.00
C LEU A 51 11.09 7.35 5.02
N GLN A 52 11.01 8.09 6.11
CA GLN A 52 11.77 7.80 7.33
C GLN A 52 10.99 6.83 8.24
N PRO A 53 11.65 6.17 9.20
CA PRO A 53 10.98 5.21 10.08
C PRO A 53 9.78 5.79 10.83
N ASP A 54 9.86 7.06 11.27
CA ASP A 54 8.84 7.77 12.04
C ASP A 54 7.75 8.46 11.20
N ASP A 55 7.85 8.41 9.86
CA ASP A 55 6.79 8.87 8.98
C ASP A 55 5.57 7.95 9.05
N ALA A 56 4.39 8.55 8.93
CA ALA A 56 3.13 7.83 8.98
C ALA A 56 2.66 7.40 7.58
N ALA A 57 2.07 6.21 7.47
CA ALA A 57 1.45 5.71 6.26
C ALA A 57 0.00 5.28 6.51
N PHE A 58 -0.87 5.62 5.56
CA PHE A 58 -2.27 5.23 5.50
C PHE A 58 -2.55 4.59 4.13
N GLY A 59 -3.34 3.52 4.11
CA GLY A 59 -3.56 2.75 2.89
C GLY A 59 -5.00 2.28 2.70
N THR A 60 -5.18 1.47 1.68
CA THR A 60 -6.45 0.89 1.26
C THR A 60 -6.61 -0.54 1.77
N TYR A 61 -7.64 -1.24 1.31
CA TYR A 61 -7.80 -2.69 1.50
C TYR A 61 -6.74 -3.52 0.74
N ARG A 62 -6.09 -2.97 -0.30
CA ARG A 62 -5.00 -3.60 -1.08
C ARG A 62 -3.64 -3.11 -0.57
N SER A 63 -3.37 -3.32 0.71
CA SER A 63 -2.21 -2.72 1.35
C SER A 63 -1.26 -3.71 2.02
N HIS A 64 -1.27 -4.98 1.62
CA HIS A 64 -0.21 -5.90 2.02
C HIS A 64 1.16 -5.37 1.60
N ALA A 65 1.27 -4.87 0.34
CA ALA A 65 2.50 -4.28 -0.17
C ALA A 65 2.94 -3.05 0.65
N LEU A 66 2.02 -2.12 0.96
CA LEU A 66 2.32 -0.94 1.77
C LEU A 66 2.78 -1.32 3.18
N TYR A 67 2.06 -2.24 3.82
CA TYR A 67 2.37 -2.72 5.16
C TYR A 67 3.80 -3.31 5.22
N LEU A 68 4.12 -4.20 4.27
CA LEU A 68 5.42 -4.85 4.20
C LEU A 68 6.55 -3.90 3.80
N ALA A 69 6.30 -3.02 2.82
CA ALA A 69 7.30 -2.04 2.36
C ALA A 69 7.63 -1.01 3.44
N LYS A 70 6.65 -0.60 4.27
CA LYS A 70 6.87 0.33 5.39
C LYS A 70 7.58 -0.34 6.58
N GLY A 71 7.73 -1.66 6.58
CA GLY A 71 8.45 -2.41 7.61
C GLY A 71 7.55 -3.15 8.61
N GLY A 72 6.27 -3.33 8.30
CA GLY A 72 5.36 -4.09 9.14
C GLY A 72 5.80 -5.55 9.33
N ASP A 73 5.48 -6.10 10.50
CA ASP A 73 5.85 -7.46 10.87
C ASP A 73 5.08 -8.51 10.06
N LEU A 74 5.80 -9.33 9.27
CA LEU A 74 5.20 -10.36 8.43
C LEU A 74 4.51 -11.45 9.26
N ARG A 75 5.06 -11.87 10.40
CA ARG A 75 4.41 -12.85 11.29
C ARG A 75 3.07 -12.34 11.79
N ALA A 76 3.04 -11.09 12.28
CA ALA A 76 1.82 -10.45 12.74
C ALA A 76 0.80 -10.28 11.62
N MET A 77 1.23 -9.92 10.39
CA MET A 77 0.35 -9.81 9.23
C MET A 77 -0.29 -11.16 8.87
N ILE A 78 0.50 -12.23 8.71
CA ILE A 78 -0.05 -13.55 8.35
C ILE A 78 -0.94 -14.10 9.48
N ALA A 79 -0.55 -13.90 10.74
CA ALA A 79 -1.40 -14.26 11.89
C ALA A 79 -2.75 -13.51 11.87
N GLU A 80 -2.76 -12.22 11.44
CA GLU A 80 -3.99 -11.45 11.27
C GLU A 80 -4.90 -12.04 10.18
N LEU A 81 -4.32 -12.41 9.03
CA LEU A 81 -5.07 -13.04 7.95
C LEU A 81 -5.68 -14.38 8.39
N TYR A 82 -5.02 -15.11 9.29
CA TYR A 82 -5.48 -16.37 9.90
C TYR A 82 -6.45 -16.15 11.06
N GLY A 83 -6.78 -14.89 11.40
CA GLY A 83 -7.68 -14.54 12.50
C GLY A 83 -7.12 -14.87 13.88
N LYS A 84 -5.79 -14.82 14.05
CA LYS A 84 -5.12 -15.24 15.30
C LYS A 84 -4.93 -14.08 16.27
N ALA A 85 -4.89 -14.39 17.57
CA ALA A 85 -4.66 -13.41 18.64
C ALA A 85 -3.30 -12.70 18.53
N THR A 86 -2.32 -13.30 17.86
CA THR A 86 -0.99 -12.76 17.61
C THR A 86 -0.93 -11.87 16.34
N GLY A 87 -2.07 -11.68 15.67
CA GLY A 87 -2.20 -10.78 14.53
C GLY A 87 -2.04 -9.31 14.91
N CYS A 88 -1.67 -8.47 13.95
CA CYS A 88 -1.42 -7.05 14.15
C CYS A 88 -2.64 -6.26 14.67
N ALA A 89 -3.86 -6.78 14.45
CA ALA A 89 -5.11 -6.28 15.02
C ALA A 89 -5.82 -7.37 15.86
N LYS A 90 -5.06 -8.33 16.41
CA LYS A 90 -5.54 -9.42 17.26
C LYS A 90 -6.62 -10.31 16.60
N GLY A 91 -6.52 -10.46 15.27
CA GLY A 91 -7.44 -11.26 14.47
C GLY A 91 -8.77 -10.58 14.13
N LYS A 92 -8.92 -9.27 14.41
CA LYS A 92 -10.18 -8.51 14.18
C LYS A 92 -10.21 -7.80 12.81
N GLY A 93 -9.04 -7.47 12.25
CA GLY A 93 -8.92 -6.66 11.04
C GLY A 93 -8.94 -7.49 9.76
N GLY A 94 -8.40 -8.70 9.79
CA GLY A 94 -8.19 -9.52 8.61
C GLY A 94 -7.27 -8.84 7.58
N SER A 95 -7.41 -9.21 6.31
CA SER A 95 -6.56 -8.73 5.22
C SER A 95 -6.67 -7.21 4.95
N MET A 96 -7.83 -6.61 5.22
CA MET A 96 -8.14 -5.25 4.76
C MET A 96 -7.88 -4.16 5.80
N HIS A 97 -7.63 -4.52 7.05
CA HIS A 97 -7.48 -3.58 8.16
C HIS A 97 -6.19 -3.84 8.94
N LEU A 98 -5.07 -3.71 8.23
CA LEU A 98 -3.75 -3.88 8.82
C LEU A 98 -3.29 -2.61 9.52
N ILE A 99 -2.64 -2.77 10.67
CA ILE A 99 -2.08 -1.69 11.46
C ILE A 99 -0.76 -2.14 12.11
N ASP A 100 0.26 -1.31 12.04
CA ASP A 100 1.52 -1.47 12.78
C ASP A 100 2.08 -0.08 13.08
N THR A 101 1.69 0.47 14.20
CA THR A 101 2.09 1.83 14.59
C THR A 101 3.59 1.93 14.89
N ALA A 102 4.25 0.83 15.24
CA ALA A 102 5.69 0.80 15.46
C ALA A 102 6.45 0.94 14.12
N ALA A 103 5.92 0.34 13.06
CA ALA A 103 6.42 0.50 11.70
C ALA A 103 5.92 1.80 11.01
N GLY A 104 5.05 2.57 11.65
CA GLY A 104 4.45 3.77 11.08
C GLY A 104 3.25 3.52 10.16
N VAL A 105 2.66 2.31 10.15
CA VAL A 105 1.40 2.02 9.46
C VAL A 105 0.24 2.28 10.41
N PHE A 106 -0.45 3.42 10.24
CA PHE A 106 -1.50 3.86 11.16
C PHE A 106 -2.89 3.38 10.81
N GLY A 107 -3.08 2.79 9.63
CA GLY A 107 -4.31 2.12 9.28
C GLY A 107 -4.48 1.90 7.78
N THR A 108 -5.15 0.79 7.48
CA THR A 108 -5.69 0.47 6.17
C THR A 108 -7.19 0.23 6.31
N SER A 109 -7.96 0.40 5.24
CA SER A 109 -9.41 0.28 5.36
C SER A 109 -10.08 -0.30 4.12
N ALA A 110 -11.08 -1.16 4.36
CA ALA A 110 -11.99 -1.65 3.33
C ALA A 110 -12.91 -0.54 2.79
N VAL A 111 -13.18 0.49 3.60
CA VAL A 111 -14.09 1.58 3.21
C VAL A 111 -13.34 2.57 2.34
N VAL A 112 -13.75 2.65 1.08
CA VAL A 112 -13.09 3.47 0.05
C VAL A 112 -13.07 4.95 0.47
N GLY A 113 -11.92 5.60 0.32
CA GLY A 113 -11.73 7.03 0.61
C GLY A 113 -11.53 7.39 2.07
N THR A 114 -11.89 6.53 3.06
CA THR A 114 -11.88 6.92 4.48
C THR A 114 -10.50 7.20 5.06
N THR A 115 -9.46 6.55 4.56
CA THR A 115 -8.09 6.79 5.05
C THR A 115 -7.51 8.12 4.58
N ILE A 116 -8.08 8.76 3.56
CA ILE A 116 -7.65 10.07 3.07
C ILE A 116 -7.83 11.15 4.16
N PRO A 117 -9.03 11.37 4.71
CA PRO A 117 -9.20 12.34 5.79
C PRO A 117 -8.47 11.95 7.09
N HIS A 118 -8.27 10.65 7.37
CA HIS A 118 -7.46 10.21 8.49
C HIS A 118 -5.99 10.65 8.34
N ALA A 119 -5.40 10.45 7.16
CA ALA A 119 -4.06 10.91 6.84
C ALA A 119 -3.93 12.45 6.98
N VAL A 120 -4.92 13.17 6.46
CA VAL A 120 -4.96 14.63 6.54
C VAL A 120 -5.10 15.12 7.99
N GLY A 121 -5.94 14.46 8.80
CA GLY A 121 -6.08 14.76 10.23
C GLY A 121 -4.79 14.50 11.01
N TYR A 122 -4.10 13.40 10.72
CA TYR A 122 -2.78 13.09 11.30
C TYR A 122 -1.74 14.14 10.89
N ALA A 123 -1.67 14.50 9.61
CA ALA A 123 -0.76 15.52 9.11
C ALA A 123 -1.04 16.91 9.72
N TYR A 124 -2.30 17.22 10.01
CA TYR A 124 -2.65 18.43 10.70
C TYR A 124 -2.08 18.46 12.13
N ALA A 125 -2.15 17.34 12.85
CA ALA A 125 -1.50 17.22 14.16
C ALA A 125 0.03 17.36 14.07
N VAL A 126 0.67 16.72 13.06
CA VAL A 126 2.10 16.87 12.77
C VAL A 126 2.47 18.35 12.56
N ARG A 127 1.70 19.06 11.75
CA ARG A 127 1.91 20.51 11.50
C ARG A 127 1.77 21.34 12.75
N LEU A 128 0.74 21.10 13.56
CA LEU A 128 0.51 21.83 14.83
C LEU A 128 1.64 21.59 15.84
N ARG A 129 2.19 20.38 15.89
CA ARG A 129 3.30 20.00 16.75
C ARG A 129 4.67 20.39 16.20
N ARG A 130 4.72 20.89 14.96
CA ARG A 130 5.96 21.24 14.25
C ARG A 130 6.93 20.05 14.17
N GLU A 131 6.39 18.84 13.98
CA GLU A 131 7.20 17.64 13.80
C GLU A 131 7.72 17.57 12.36
N PRO A 132 8.97 17.11 12.10
CA PRO A 132 9.52 17.01 10.75
C PRO A 132 9.09 15.72 10.03
N ARG A 133 7.84 15.29 10.24
CA ARG A 133 7.27 14.07 9.66
C ARG A 133 6.52 14.34 8.38
N VAL A 134 6.54 13.36 7.50
CA VAL A 134 5.69 13.30 6.31
C VAL A 134 4.62 12.22 6.50
N VAL A 135 3.45 12.46 5.96
CA VAL A 135 2.34 11.51 6.00
C VAL A 135 2.07 11.00 4.59
N LEU A 136 2.30 9.72 4.36
CA LEU A 136 1.94 9.06 3.12
C LEU A 136 0.47 8.62 3.17
N CYS A 137 -0.31 9.02 2.17
CA CYS A 137 -1.68 8.60 1.97
C CYS A 137 -1.82 7.88 0.62
N VAL A 138 -1.91 6.54 0.66
CA VAL A 138 -2.10 5.72 -0.54
C VAL A 138 -3.59 5.47 -0.77
N PHE A 139 -4.05 5.66 -2.00
CA PHE A 139 -5.43 5.42 -2.41
C PHE A 139 -5.50 4.98 -3.87
N GLY A 140 -6.58 4.28 -4.26
CA GLY A 140 -6.81 3.87 -5.64
C GLY A 140 -7.57 4.94 -6.44
N ASP A 141 -7.57 4.82 -7.77
CA ASP A 141 -8.29 5.74 -8.68
C ASP A 141 -9.79 5.83 -8.39
N GLY A 142 -10.40 4.75 -7.86
CA GLY A 142 -11.80 4.76 -7.43
C GLY A 142 -12.07 5.66 -6.21
N ALA A 143 -11.11 5.83 -5.31
CA ALA A 143 -11.26 6.72 -4.16
C ALA A 143 -11.31 8.21 -4.56
N ALA A 144 -10.75 8.55 -5.73
CA ALA A 144 -10.83 9.90 -6.26
C ALA A 144 -12.23 10.27 -6.82
N ASP A 145 -13.19 9.35 -6.82
CA ASP A 145 -14.59 9.61 -7.13
C ASP A 145 -15.40 10.06 -5.89
N GLU A 146 -14.86 9.81 -4.68
CA GLU A 146 -15.50 10.18 -3.44
C GLU A 146 -15.35 11.69 -3.16
N GLY A 147 -16.40 12.31 -2.62
CA GLY A 147 -16.39 13.75 -2.25
C GLY A 147 -15.28 14.07 -1.26
N VAL A 148 -15.03 13.16 -0.31
CA VAL A 148 -13.99 13.32 0.73
C VAL A 148 -12.58 13.46 0.17
N PHE A 149 -12.31 12.95 -1.02
CA PHE A 149 -11.04 13.18 -1.72
C PHE A 149 -10.82 14.68 -1.94
N TYR A 150 -11.78 15.36 -2.55
CA TYR A 150 -11.66 16.79 -2.86
C TYR A 150 -11.61 17.66 -1.61
N GLU A 151 -12.44 17.35 -0.62
CA GLU A 151 -12.47 18.06 0.68
C GLU A 151 -11.13 17.95 1.39
N SER A 152 -10.56 16.73 1.43
CA SER A 152 -9.29 16.45 2.08
C SER A 152 -8.11 17.15 1.37
N LEU A 153 -8.07 17.11 0.04
CA LEU A 153 -7.03 17.78 -0.74
C LEU A 153 -7.09 19.31 -0.53
N ASN A 154 -8.30 19.89 -0.61
CA ASN A 154 -8.50 21.33 -0.40
C ASN A 154 -8.04 21.74 1.01
N PHE A 155 -8.42 20.98 2.04
CA PHE A 155 -7.99 21.27 3.41
C PHE A 155 -6.47 21.15 3.57
N ALA A 156 -5.87 20.10 3.00
CA ALA A 156 -4.43 19.90 3.05
C ALA A 156 -3.67 21.04 2.34
N ALA A 157 -4.14 21.50 1.18
CA ALA A 157 -3.58 22.63 0.45
C ALA A 157 -3.71 23.93 1.26
N LEU A 158 -4.90 24.23 1.78
CA LEU A 158 -5.15 25.44 2.58
C LEU A 158 -4.27 25.51 3.82
N LYS A 159 -4.02 24.38 4.48
CA LYS A 159 -3.22 24.28 5.70
C LYS A 159 -1.74 23.99 5.46
N GLN A 160 -1.33 23.82 4.21
CA GLN A 160 0.05 23.47 3.83
C GLN A 160 0.55 22.25 4.60
N LEU A 161 -0.24 21.15 4.56
CA LEU A 161 0.04 19.95 5.34
C LEU A 161 1.10 19.07 4.66
N PRO A 162 1.99 18.43 5.42
CA PRO A 162 3.03 17.54 4.87
C PRO A 162 2.45 16.19 4.47
N VAL A 163 1.59 16.14 3.46
CA VAL A 163 0.95 14.93 2.96
C VAL A 163 1.46 14.62 1.56
N LEU A 164 2.06 13.44 1.40
CA LEU A 164 2.30 12.82 0.11
C LEU A 164 1.07 11.98 -0.25
N PHE A 165 0.20 12.52 -1.07
CA PHE A 165 -0.91 11.79 -1.67
C PHE A 165 -0.38 10.91 -2.80
N ALA A 166 -0.64 9.60 -2.75
CA ALA A 166 -0.18 8.64 -3.75
C ALA A 166 -1.37 7.85 -4.30
N CYS A 167 -1.68 8.08 -5.57
CA CYS A 167 -2.72 7.32 -6.27
C CYS A 167 -2.11 6.08 -6.93
N GLU A 168 -2.49 4.88 -6.47
CA GLU A 168 -2.28 3.63 -7.22
C GLU A 168 -3.34 3.53 -8.31
N ASN A 169 -3.06 4.13 -9.47
CA ASN A 169 -4.01 4.15 -10.59
C ASN A 169 -3.85 2.90 -11.45
N ASN A 170 -4.62 1.85 -11.14
CA ASN A 170 -4.68 0.62 -11.93
C ASN A 170 -5.80 0.64 -12.99
N GLY A 171 -6.53 1.75 -13.12
CA GLY A 171 -7.57 1.97 -14.11
C GLY A 171 -8.94 1.37 -13.79
N TYR A 172 -9.10 0.69 -12.64
CA TYR A 172 -10.32 -0.01 -12.30
C TYR A 172 -10.76 0.20 -10.85
N ALA A 173 -12.02 0.56 -10.65
CA ALA A 173 -12.70 0.44 -9.37
C ALA A 173 -13.57 -0.82 -9.42
N ILE A 174 -13.19 -1.86 -8.71
CA ILE A 174 -13.73 -3.22 -8.83
C ILE A 174 -13.65 -3.67 -10.30
N HIS A 175 -14.78 -3.67 -11.02
CA HIS A 175 -14.91 -4.08 -12.42
C HIS A 175 -15.15 -2.91 -13.37
N THR A 176 -15.27 -1.67 -12.83
CA THR A 176 -15.60 -0.50 -13.65
C THR A 176 -14.32 0.26 -14.05
N HIS A 177 -14.06 0.32 -15.35
CA HIS A 177 -12.90 1.03 -15.88
C HIS A 177 -13.01 2.54 -15.59
N GLN A 178 -11.88 3.18 -15.31
CA GLN A 178 -11.78 4.60 -14.95
C GLN A 178 -12.52 5.53 -15.95
N ARG A 179 -12.40 5.29 -17.26
CA ARG A 179 -13.04 6.10 -18.30
C ARG A 179 -14.58 6.07 -18.27
N GLN A 180 -15.18 5.07 -17.64
CA GLN A 180 -16.64 4.96 -17.47
C GLN A 180 -17.13 5.73 -16.23
N ARG A 181 -16.23 6.09 -15.30
CA ARG A 181 -16.55 6.77 -14.05
C ARG A 181 -16.10 8.23 -14.03
N GLN A 182 -15.04 8.54 -14.76
CA GLN A 182 -14.35 9.82 -14.68
C GLN A 182 -14.27 10.48 -16.06
N ARG A 183 -14.88 11.66 -16.21
CA ARG A 183 -14.78 12.45 -17.44
C ARG A 183 -13.35 12.91 -17.70
N LEU A 184 -12.61 13.29 -16.64
CA LEU A 184 -11.19 13.64 -16.66
C LEU A 184 -10.45 12.55 -15.87
N PRO A 185 -9.77 11.62 -16.55
CA PRO A 185 -9.13 10.48 -15.90
C PRO A 185 -7.79 10.84 -15.22
N GLU A 186 -7.20 12.00 -15.53
CA GLU A 186 -5.95 12.45 -14.95
C GLU A 186 -6.18 12.94 -13.51
N ILE A 187 -5.75 12.16 -12.53
CA ILE A 187 -5.88 12.50 -11.10
C ILE A 187 -5.00 13.73 -10.78
N CYS A 188 -3.83 13.83 -11.40
CA CYS A 188 -2.95 15.00 -11.28
C CYS A 188 -3.66 16.31 -11.63
N ALA A 189 -4.48 16.34 -12.69
CA ALA A 189 -5.21 17.53 -13.10
C ALA A 189 -6.23 17.98 -12.05
N ARG A 190 -6.83 17.06 -11.31
CA ARG A 190 -7.76 17.36 -10.20
C ARG A 190 -7.03 17.97 -9.01
N ALA A 191 -5.85 17.46 -8.66
CA ALA A 191 -5.02 18.02 -7.60
C ALA A 191 -4.51 19.43 -7.99
N ALA A 192 -4.08 19.61 -9.23
CA ALA A 192 -3.62 20.89 -9.75
C ALA A 192 -4.72 21.97 -9.70
N ALA A 193 -5.99 21.61 -9.92
CA ALA A 193 -7.13 22.52 -9.78
C ALA A 193 -7.33 23.04 -8.35
N LEU A 194 -6.79 22.33 -7.35
CA LEU A 194 -6.78 22.73 -5.94
C LEU A 194 -5.45 23.35 -5.50
N GLY A 195 -4.56 23.66 -6.45
CA GLY A 195 -3.24 24.26 -6.18
C GLY A 195 -2.21 23.29 -5.62
N ILE A 196 -2.41 21.98 -5.73
CA ILE A 196 -1.48 20.96 -5.26
C ILE A 196 -0.53 20.59 -6.39
N PRO A 197 0.80 20.74 -6.22
CA PRO A 197 1.79 20.23 -7.16
C PRO A 197 1.61 18.72 -7.34
N SER A 198 1.70 18.24 -8.57
CA SER A 198 1.48 16.83 -8.87
C SER A 198 2.33 16.34 -10.01
N GLN A 199 2.59 15.04 -10.04
CA GLN A 199 3.29 14.37 -11.13
C GLN A 199 2.71 12.99 -11.36
N ARG A 200 2.68 12.52 -12.62
CA ARG A 200 2.31 11.17 -13.00
C ARG A 200 3.54 10.37 -13.44
N ILE A 201 3.57 9.10 -13.05
CA ILE A 201 4.53 8.10 -13.51
C ILE A 201 3.73 7.01 -14.21
N ASP A 202 4.05 6.77 -15.49
CA ASP A 202 3.19 6.01 -16.39
C ASP A 202 3.55 4.52 -16.50
N ASP A 203 4.75 4.13 -16.10
CA ASP A 203 5.31 2.80 -16.37
C ASP A 203 5.55 1.94 -15.11
N GLY A 204 5.21 2.46 -13.94
CA GLY A 204 5.40 1.75 -12.67
C GLY A 204 6.88 1.57 -12.28
N ASP A 205 7.81 2.34 -12.84
CA ASP A 205 9.24 2.25 -12.52
C ASP A 205 9.48 2.60 -11.05
N VAL A 206 9.98 1.62 -10.29
CA VAL A 206 10.20 1.74 -8.85
C VAL A 206 11.21 2.83 -8.49
N PHE A 207 12.23 3.04 -9.32
CA PHE A 207 13.26 4.05 -9.06
C PHE A 207 12.75 5.46 -9.35
N ALA A 208 11.94 5.64 -10.41
CA ALA A 208 11.29 6.91 -10.71
C ALA A 208 10.29 7.30 -9.60
N ILE A 209 9.50 6.35 -9.11
CA ILE A 209 8.59 6.55 -7.98
C ILE A 209 9.39 6.97 -6.74
N ALA A 210 10.44 6.22 -6.38
CA ALA A 210 11.27 6.50 -5.21
C ALA A 210 11.95 7.88 -5.29
N ALA A 211 12.50 8.23 -6.46
CA ALA A 211 13.15 9.52 -6.66
C ALA A 211 12.18 10.69 -6.49
N ARG A 212 10.99 10.59 -7.10
CA ARG A 212 9.99 11.68 -7.03
C ARG A 212 9.36 11.80 -5.65
N ALA A 213 9.02 10.66 -5.03
CA ALA A 213 8.49 10.64 -3.67
C ALA A 213 9.49 11.23 -2.66
N ARG A 214 10.78 10.90 -2.81
CA ARG A 214 11.86 11.44 -1.96
C ARG A 214 11.98 12.95 -2.11
N ALA A 215 12.02 13.48 -3.33
CA ALA A 215 12.09 14.91 -3.56
C ALA A 215 10.90 15.64 -2.89
N ALA A 216 9.67 15.13 -3.05
CA ALA A 216 8.50 15.71 -2.41
C ALA A 216 8.58 15.62 -0.87
N ALA A 217 9.03 14.49 -0.32
CA ALA A 217 9.17 14.33 1.12
C ALA A 217 10.24 15.26 1.73
N GLU A 218 11.34 15.46 1.04
CA GLU A 218 12.41 16.38 1.46
C GLU A 218 11.94 17.84 1.47
N GLU A 219 11.22 18.27 0.41
CA GLU A 219 10.61 19.61 0.33
C GLU A 219 9.63 19.85 1.50
N MET A 220 8.77 18.87 1.82
CA MET A 220 7.83 18.96 2.94
C MET A 220 8.52 19.01 4.31
N ARG A 221 9.63 18.25 4.49
CA ARG A 221 10.41 18.26 5.74
C ARG A 221 11.10 19.59 5.98
N GLY A 222 11.51 20.28 4.92
CA GLY A 222 12.06 21.64 4.98
C GLY A 222 11.09 22.67 5.55
N GLY A 223 9.80 22.35 5.62
CA GLY A 223 8.76 23.18 6.21
C GLY A 223 8.15 24.22 5.27
N ASP A 224 8.70 24.38 4.09
CA ASP A 224 8.31 25.41 3.11
C ASP A 224 7.32 24.89 2.06
N ALA A 225 7.12 23.56 1.98
CA ALA A 225 6.22 22.92 1.03
C ALA A 225 4.98 22.33 1.72
N GLY A 226 3.84 22.42 1.02
CA GLY A 226 2.58 21.80 1.38
C GLY A 226 2.43 20.40 0.77
N PRO A 227 1.19 19.93 0.55
CA PRO A 227 0.96 18.59 0.03
C PRO A 227 1.45 18.45 -1.41
N PHE A 228 1.81 17.21 -1.76
CA PHE A 228 2.14 16.81 -3.13
C PHE A 228 1.29 15.60 -3.53
N LEU A 229 0.88 15.50 -4.80
CA LEU A 229 0.20 14.31 -5.33
C LEU A 229 1.06 13.59 -6.37
N LEU A 230 1.30 12.30 -6.15
CA LEU A 230 1.94 11.40 -7.09
C LEU A 230 0.93 10.39 -7.63
N GLU A 231 0.65 10.43 -8.93
CA GLU A 231 -0.18 9.46 -9.62
C GLU A 231 0.71 8.38 -10.22
N CYS A 232 0.67 7.17 -9.69
CA CYS A 232 1.43 6.03 -10.17
C CYS A 232 0.52 5.13 -11.00
N ARG A 233 0.74 5.10 -12.33
CA ARG A 233 0.08 4.13 -13.20
C ARG A 233 0.64 2.75 -12.90
N THR A 234 -0.27 1.80 -12.76
CA THR A 234 0.04 0.41 -12.46
C THR A 234 -1.05 -0.51 -12.99
N TYR A 235 -0.93 -1.81 -12.82
CA TYR A 235 -1.98 -2.75 -13.22
C TYR A 235 -1.98 -3.98 -12.30
N ARG A 236 -3.16 -4.37 -11.81
CA ARG A 236 -3.32 -5.61 -11.03
C ARG A 236 -3.43 -6.82 -11.96
N TRP A 237 -2.64 -7.86 -11.71
CA TRP A 237 -2.68 -9.06 -12.54
C TRP A 237 -3.75 -10.05 -12.09
N LYS A 238 -4.12 -10.00 -10.82
CA LYS A 238 -5.14 -10.86 -10.22
C LYS A 238 -6.52 -10.21 -10.24
N GLU A 239 -7.53 -10.98 -9.92
CA GLU A 239 -8.90 -10.47 -9.76
C GLU A 239 -8.98 -9.38 -8.65
N HIS A 240 -10.10 -8.68 -8.59
CA HIS A 240 -10.26 -7.61 -7.60
C HIS A 240 -10.18 -8.14 -6.17
N VAL A 241 -10.90 -9.23 -5.89
CA VAL A 241 -10.95 -9.94 -4.60
C VAL A 241 -10.70 -11.41 -4.86
N GLY A 242 -9.68 -11.97 -4.21
CA GLY A 242 -9.33 -13.37 -4.35
C GLY A 242 -8.01 -13.61 -5.08
N PRO A 243 -7.59 -14.89 -5.18
CA PRO A 243 -6.31 -15.27 -5.74
C PRO A 243 -6.34 -15.54 -7.25
N GLY A 244 -7.53 -15.56 -7.86
CA GLY A 244 -7.75 -15.97 -9.24
C GLY A 244 -7.41 -14.92 -10.29
N GLU A 245 -7.83 -15.22 -11.50
CA GLU A 245 -7.82 -14.30 -12.64
C GLU A 245 -9.26 -14.06 -13.11
N ASP A 246 -9.55 -12.85 -13.58
CA ASP A 246 -10.89 -12.39 -13.91
C ASP A 246 -11.07 -11.93 -15.36
N TYR A 247 -10.11 -12.24 -16.23
CA TYR A 247 -10.17 -11.89 -17.65
C TYR A 247 -11.36 -12.58 -18.36
N ALA A 248 -11.79 -13.75 -17.88
CA ALA A 248 -12.94 -14.46 -18.40
C ALA A 248 -14.30 -13.80 -18.07
N LEU A 249 -14.33 -12.82 -17.15
CA LEU A 249 -15.53 -12.08 -16.78
C LEU A 249 -15.93 -11.01 -17.81
N GLY A 250 -15.07 -10.70 -18.78
CA GLY A 250 -15.38 -9.85 -19.94
C GLY A 250 -15.38 -8.34 -19.68
N TYR A 251 -14.99 -7.86 -18.50
CA TYR A 251 -14.90 -6.42 -18.21
C TYR A 251 -13.51 -5.84 -18.51
N ARG A 252 -12.49 -6.69 -18.63
CA ARG A 252 -11.13 -6.36 -19.03
C ARG A 252 -10.53 -7.51 -19.85
N ASP A 253 -9.63 -7.17 -20.75
CA ASP A 253 -8.92 -8.14 -21.58
C ASP A 253 -7.51 -8.41 -21.04
N ARG A 254 -7.01 -9.64 -21.25
CA ARG A 254 -5.66 -10.04 -20.84
C ARG A 254 -4.58 -9.20 -21.54
N SER A 255 -4.85 -8.75 -22.76
CA SER A 255 -3.93 -7.89 -23.52
C SER A 255 -3.64 -6.55 -22.82
N GLU A 256 -4.53 -6.08 -21.94
CA GLU A 256 -4.26 -4.91 -21.11
C GLU A 256 -3.16 -5.17 -20.05
N ALA A 257 -3.06 -6.41 -19.56
CA ALA A 257 -2.04 -6.79 -18.57
C ALA A 257 -0.67 -7.09 -19.20
N GLU A 258 -0.62 -7.54 -20.45
CA GLU A 258 0.61 -7.98 -21.11
C GLU A 258 1.75 -6.95 -21.08
N PRO A 259 1.55 -5.66 -21.38
CA PRO A 259 2.61 -4.66 -21.30
C PRO A 259 3.16 -4.50 -19.87
N TRP A 260 2.31 -4.63 -18.86
CA TRP A 260 2.69 -4.53 -17.44
C TRP A 260 3.44 -5.77 -16.97
N ILE A 261 3.02 -6.96 -17.42
CA ILE A 261 3.72 -8.23 -17.15
C ILE A 261 5.10 -8.22 -17.82
N ALA A 262 5.19 -7.74 -19.06
CA ALA A 262 6.47 -7.60 -19.76
C ALA A 262 7.41 -6.58 -19.08
N ASN A 263 6.84 -5.59 -18.37
CA ASN A 263 7.56 -4.55 -17.63
C ASN A 263 7.69 -4.88 -16.12
N ASP A 264 7.54 -6.14 -15.71
CA ASP A 264 7.59 -6.56 -14.30
C ASP A 264 8.86 -6.04 -13.61
N GLN A 265 8.66 -5.25 -12.54
CA GLN A 265 9.77 -4.62 -11.81
C GLN A 265 10.59 -5.64 -11.01
N VAL A 266 10.01 -6.78 -10.61
CA VAL A 266 10.75 -7.81 -9.86
C VAL A 266 11.93 -8.35 -10.67
N PRO A 267 11.74 -8.95 -11.87
CA PRO A 267 12.86 -9.43 -12.68
C PRO A 267 13.75 -8.30 -13.23
N ARG A 268 13.19 -7.10 -13.51
CA ARG A 268 13.98 -5.96 -13.99
C ARG A 268 14.99 -5.47 -12.96
N VAL A 269 14.61 -5.42 -11.69
CA VAL A 269 15.53 -5.04 -10.61
C VAL A 269 16.48 -6.18 -10.28
N ALA A 270 15.99 -7.44 -10.31
CA ALA A 270 16.83 -8.63 -10.15
C ALA A 270 18.01 -8.67 -11.13
N ALA A 271 17.78 -8.26 -12.37
CA ALA A 271 18.81 -8.25 -13.42
C ALA A 271 19.99 -7.27 -13.14
N GLN A 272 19.85 -6.37 -12.17
CA GLN A 272 20.88 -5.42 -11.76
C GLN A 272 21.77 -5.96 -10.64
N LEU A 273 21.46 -7.15 -10.09
CA LEU A 273 22.22 -7.80 -9.03
C LEU A 273 23.04 -8.97 -9.58
N ASP A 274 24.17 -9.26 -8.93
CA ASP A 274 24.87 -10.50 -9.19
C ASP A 274 24.07 -11.72 -8.68
N ALA A 275 24.35 -12.88 -9.27
CA ALA A 275 23.59 -14.10 -8.99
C ALA A 275 23.73 -14.59 -7.53
N VAL A 276 24.86 -14.34 -6.87
CA VAL A 276 25.13 -14.79 -5.49
C VAL A 276 24.30 -13.95 -4.52
N GLU A 277 24.35 -12.63 -4.65
CA GLU A 277 23.57 -11.72 -3.82
C GLU A 277 22.07 -11.93 -4.01
N ARG A 278 21.64 -12.06 -5.26
CA ARG A 278 20.25 -12.37 -5.58
C ARG A 278 19.78 -13.65 -4.90
N SER A 279 20.52 -14.76 -5.06
CA SER A 279 20.16 -16.06 -4.46
C SER A 279 20.12 -15.98 -2.92
N ARG A 280 21.03 -15.20 -2.30
CA ARG A 280 21.04 -14.97 -0.85
C ARG A 280 19.76 -14.24 -0.40
N ILE A 281 19.34 -13.20 -1.12
CA ILE A 281 18.12 -12.45 -0.82
C ILE A 281 16.89 -13.35 -0.95
N GLU A 282 16.78 -14.07 -2.07
CA GLU A 282 15.66 -14.98 -2.33
C GLU A 282 15.53 -16.05 -1.25
N SER A 283 16.65 -16.73 -0.91
CA SER A 283 16.65 -17.77 0.13
C SER A 283 16.25 -17.23 1.51
N ALA A 284 16.70 -16.03 1.86
CA ALA A 284 16.33 -15.40 3.13
C ALA A 284 14.84 -15.03 3.18
N VAL A 285 14.29 -14.55 2.08
CA VAL A 285 12.86 -14.22 1.97
C VAL A 285 11.99 -15.47 2.04
N GLU A 286 12.35 -16.56 1.35
CA GLU A 286 11.61 -17.82 1.42
C GLU A 286 11.60 -18.40 2.84
N ALA A 287 12.71 -18.32 3.55
CA ALA A 287 12.79 -18.74 4.95
C ALA A 287 11.91 -17.87 5.88
N GLU A 288 11.88 -16.56 5.66
CA GLU A 288 11.04 -15.62 6.39
C GLU A 288 9.55 -15.92 6.17
N ILE A 289 9.15 -16.21 4.92
CA ILE A 289 7.77 -16.57 4.56
C ILE A 289 7.36 -17.88 5.24
N ALA A 290 8.18 -18.93 5.09
CA ALA A 290 7.89 -20.24 5.70
C ALA A 290 7.70 -20.13 7.21
N ASP A 291 8.53 -19.36 7.88
CA ASP A 291 8.45 -19.09 9.31
C ASP A 291 7.17 -18.32 9.69
N ALA A 292 6.80 -17.28 8.94
CA ALA A 292 5.61 -16.50 9.22
C ALA A 292 4.32 -17.31 9.09
N PHE A 293 4.22 -18.17 8.07
CA PHE A 293 3.05 -19.05 7.90
C PHE A 293 3.01 -20.15 8.97
N ALA A 294 4.15 -20.72 9.36
CA ALA A 294 4.22 -21.69 10.47
C ALA A 294 3.83 -21.05 11.80
N PHE A 295 4.30 -19.82 12.06
CA PHE A 295 3.92 -19.04 13.24
C PHE A 295 2.40 -18.80 13.28
N ALA A 296 1.81 -18.33 12.19
CA ALA A 296 0.37 -18.09 12.11
C ALA A 296 -0.44 -19.39 12.34
N ALA A 297 -0.03 -20.49 11.72
CA ALA A 297 -0.69 -21.78 11.87
C ALA A 297 -0.70 -22.28 13.32
N SER A 298 0.38 -22.09 14.06
CA SER A 298 0.55 -22.52 15.46
C SER A 298 -0.03 -21.54 16.48
N SER A 299 -0.34 -20.31 16.08
CA SER A 299 -0.85 -19.25 16.96
C SER A 299 -2.28 -19.53 17.44
N PRO A 300 -2.65 -19.14 18.68
CA PRO A 300 -4.01 -19.32 19.19
C PRO A 300 -5.00 -18.36 18.55
N PHE A 301 -6.27 -18.75 18.53
CA PHE A 301 -7.37 -17.81 18.24
C PHE A 301 -7.63 -16.89 19.45
N PRO A 302 -8.16 -15.67 19.23
CA PRO A 302 -8.55 -14.78 20.31
C PRO A 302 -9.70 -15.39 21.13
N GLY A 303 -9.69 -15.15 22.46
CA GLY A 303 -10.80 -15.53 23.32
C GLY A 303 -12.03 -14.63 23.13
N PRO A 304 -13.24 -15.06 23.58
CA PRO A 304 -14.47 -14.27 23.43
C PRO A 304 -14.41 -12.88 24.07
N ASP A 305 -13.61 -12.72 25.13
CA ASP A 305 -13.42 -11.46 25.85
C ASP A 305 -12.68 -10.40 25.00
N GLU A 306 -11.93 -10.82 23.98
CA GLU A 306 -11.23 -9.91 23.07
C GLU A 306 -12.19 -9.15 22.16
N LEU A 307 -13.41 -9.65 21.92
CA LEU A 307 -14.37 -9.05 21.01
C LEU A 307 -14.69 -7.57 21.35
N MET A 308 -14.81 -7.26 22.63
CA MET A 308 -15.19 -5.91 23.10
C MET A 308 -13.99 -5.04 23.51
N ARG A 309 -12.76 -5.58 23.47
CA ARG A 309 -11.56 -4.81 23.79
C ARG A 309 -11.20 -3.84 22.68
N ASP A 310 -10.58 -2.73 23.06
CA ASP A 310 -10.08 -1.69 22.15
C ASP A 310 -11.17 -1.02 21.29
N VAL A 311 -12.45 -1.19 21.61
CA VAL A 311 -13.58 -0.49 20.96
C VAL A 311 -13.68 0.95 21.47
N TYR A 312 -13.46 1.14 22.75
CA TYR A 312 -13.42 2.43 23.41
C TYR A 312 -12.15 2.56 24.25
N ARG A 313 -11.77 3.82 24.55
CA ARG A 313 -10.67 4.08 25.48
C ARG A 313 -11.08 3.59 26.86
N GLU A 314 -10.40 2.58 27.38
CA GLU A 314 -10.57 2.13 28.76
C GLU A 314 -9.96 3.14 29.73
N ALA A 315 -10.64 3.43 30.83
CA ALA A 315 -10.05 4.22 31.91
C ALA A 315 -8.89 3.40 32.53
N ARG A 316 -7.70 3.99 32.52
CA ARG A 316 -6.53 3.44 33.21
C ARG A 316 -6.61 3.75 34.70
#